data_10aba46cc10cc5a867cfbd3a31c0331f
#
_entry.id   10aba46cc10cc5a867cfbd3a31c0331f
#
_cell.length_a   1.000
_cell.length_b   1.000
_cell.length_c   1.000
_cell.angle_alpha   90.00
_cell.angle_beta   90.00
_cell.angle_gamma   90.00
#
_symmetry.space_group_name_H-M   'P 1'
#
loop_
_entity.id
_entity.type
_entity.pdbx_description
1 polymer ?
#
loop_
_entity_poly.entity_id
_entity_poly.type
_entity_poly.pdbx_seq_one_letter_code
_entity_poly.pdbx_strand_id
1 'polypeptide(L)'
;MKRLLSLWLVMAMAYAICFGAESLSLGGSYSGANPAEPGVRDLMFFLSRLRTLDHLPELEASHTAMLSTWDRSGGNLDGWDFKRVEDGRNVLLDVNGPGCIHRMFTGWLGQGKDILGRPGLAGTRLQILLDHAERPVLDLPVERFFDDRNGPFPYPLVFHKTYPGTLCPIPFARHCRVQLVNPEAPNWGNFWQITYTTYPSATEVKSLTWPLSPTETEELNRVREAWLEAESRPPAVPAEWTVLRELDVDRGKVEQVSLAGCGVIRQMRVGVWPPTPELLRGIRLQIRWDGAEEPSVDVPLGYFFGNADYGYANEIHFNSLLLGVTPSEAYCCFPMPFAQGAVLRFENRSDQRAHTIRLSLDVEQRERLPQGWGRFHTTWTEARAALPDAPRFGPKNIPCHMVLDCKGPGKYVGVLLHVQWPHRDWWGEGDWLIWTDEEGWPPSYHGTGSEEYFNCGWCSFDRKAVSGFIKTHPGEVALYSFHLNDAFQFQRRIRVAEETFGMDGAGMIGNTIIHRDHPVWGSTAYWYARPAQPAGSSPKQMAKEKGSS
;
A
#
# COMPACT_ATOMS: atom_id res chain seq x y z
N MET A 1 35.57 -44.44 16.07
CA MET A 1 35.30 -43.45 15.01
C MET A 1 34.81 -44.06 13.68
N LYS A 2 34.27 -45.26 13.64
CA LYS A 2 33.71 -45.89 12.43
C LYS A 2 32.23 -46.36 12.62
N ARG A 3 31.55 -45.93 13.64
CA ARG A 3 30.13 -46.29 13.90
C ARG A 3 29.17 -45.10 13.98
N LEU A 4 29.59 -43.89 13.70
CA LEU A 4 28.76 -42.66 13.68
C LEU A 4 28.46 -42.13 12.27
N LEU A 5 29.06 -42.70 11.22
CA LEU A 5 28.80 -42.30 9.83
C LEU A 5 27.68 -43.13 9.16
N SER A 6 27.25 -44.25 9.75
CA SER A 6 26.18 -45.09 9.18
C SER A 6 24.78 -44.76 9.63
N LEU A 7 24.60 -43.87 10.61
CA LEU A 7 23.25 -43.46 11.05
C LEU A 7 22.72 -42.21 10.31
N TRP A 8 23.58 -41.45 9.64
CA TRP A 8 23.17 -40.27 8.87
C TRP A 8 22.71 -40.58 7.44
N LEU A 9 23.16 -41.72 6.87
CA LEU A 9 22.72 -42.13 5.53
C LEU A 9 21.38 -42.90 5.53
N VAL A 10 20.93 -43.42 6.65
CA VAL A 10 19.65 -44.14 6.77
C VAL A 10 18.50 -43.17 7.08
N MET A 11 18.77 -42.02 7.70
CA MET A 11 17.76 -40.96 7.91
C MET A 11 17.48 -40.10 6.68
N ALA A 12 18.36 -40.04 5.71
CA ALA A 12 18.15 -39.28 4.47
C ALA A 12 17.33 -40.07 3.41
N MET A 13 17.20 -41.40 3.53
CA MET A 13 16.37 -42.21 2.63
C MET A 13 14.98 -42.55 3.16
N ALA A 14 14.68 -42.30 4.42
CA ALA A 14 13.38 -42.57 5.02
C ALA A 14 12.36 -41.40 4.95
N TYR A 15 12.77 -40.25 4.43
CA TYR A 15 11.90 -39.06 4.26
C TYR A 15 11.32 -38.90 2.84
N ALA A 16 11.62 -39.83 1.94
CA ALA A 16 11.18 -39.75 0.54
C ALA A 16 9.98 -40.65 0.18
N ILE A 17 9.42 -41.41 1.12
CA ILE A 17 8.29 -42.30 0.82
C ILE A 17 7.29 -42.21 1.97
N CYS A 18 6.43 -41.22 1.97
CA CYS A 18 5.09 -41.17 2.55
C CYS A 18 4.56 -39.73 2.57
N PHE A 19 4.29 -39.15 1.42
CA PHE A 19 3.20 -38.20 1.24
C PHE A 19 2.74 -38.36 -0.21
N GLY A 20 1.74 -39.21 -0.39
CA GLY A 20 0.92 -39.20 -1.58
C GLY A 20 0.31 -37.80 -1.71
N ALA A 21 0.72 -37.07 -2.71
CA ALA A 21 0.09 -35.83 -3.12
C ALA A 21 -1.28 -36.15 -3.67
N GLU A 22 -2.30 -36.17 -2.84
CA GLU A 22 -3.65 -35.85 -3.31
C GLU A 22 -3.66 -34.38 -3.67
N SER A 23 -3.48 -34.13 -4.96
CA SER A 23 -3.74 -32.83 -5.58
C SER A 23 -5.23 -32.54 -5.41
N LEU A 24 -5.59 -31.75 -4.41
CA LEU A 24 -6.81 -30.97 -4.43
C LEU A 24 -6.65 -29.94 -5.58
N SER A 25 -7.10 -30.36 -6.77
CA SER A 25 -7.30 -29.45 -7.88
C SER A 25 -8.44 -28.52 -7.49
N LEU A 26 -8.11 -27.35 -6.95
CA LEU A 26 -8.97 -26.19 -7.04
C LEU A 26 -8.98 -25.79 -8.53
N GLY A 27 -9.84 -26.48 -9.28
CA GLY A 27 -10.15 -26.19 -10.67
C GLY A 27 -10.90 -24.86 -10.79
N GLY A 28 -10.19 -23.75 -10.60
CA GLY A 28 -10.54 -22.46 -11.11
C GLY A 28 -9.67 -22.22 -12.33
N SER A 29 -10.17 -22.57 -13.53
CA SER A 29 -9.60 -22.05 -14.76
C SER A 29 -9.59 -20.54 -14.67
N TYR A 30 -8.41 -19.92 -14.49
CA TYR A 30 -8.18 -18.53 -14.82
C TYR A 30 -8.37 -18.42 -16.33
N SER A 31 -9.60 -18.25 -16.78
CA SER A 31 -9.85 -17.68 -18.09
C SER A 31 -9.29 -16.29 -18.03
N GLY A 32 -8.22 -16.01 -18.79
CA GLY A 32 -7.70 -14.68 -19.00
C GLY A 32 -8.88 -13.78 -19.33
N ALA A 33 -9.32 -12.98 -18.36
CA ALA A 33 -10.36 -12.01 -18.59
C ALA A 33 -9.80 -11.08 -19.66
N ASN A 34 -10.40 -11.11 -20.85
CA ASN A 34 -10.32 -10.02 -21.81
C ASN A 34 -10.45 -8.71 -21.02
N PRO A 35 -9.78 -7.61 -21.45
CA PRO A 35 -10.02 -6.31 -20.85
C PRO A 35 -11.52 -6.12 -20.82
N ALA A 36 -12.08 -6.17 -19.60
CA ALA A 36 -13.51 -6.13 -19.42
C ALA A 36 -14.00 -4.91 -20.17
N GLU A 37 -14.99 -5.10 -21.06
CA GLU A 37 -15.87 -4.00 -21.43
C GLU A 37 -16.21 -3.24 -20.15
N PRO A 38 -16.45 -1.91 -20.20
CA PRO A 38 -16.72 -1.13 -19.01
C PRO A 38 -17.93 -1.72 -18.28
N GLY A 39 -17.65 -2.70 -17.45
CA GLY A 39 -18.65 -3.36 -16.64
C GLY A 39 -19.06 -2.49 -15.45
N VAL A 40 -20.24 -2.74 -14.92
CA VAL A 40 -20.73 -2.08 -13.71
C VAL A 40 -19.76 -2.31 -12.57
N ARG A 41 -19.32 -1.23 -11.90
CA ARG A 41 -18.49 -1.28 -10.71
C ARG A 41 -19.37 -1.43 -9.48
N ASP A 42 -19.72 -2.64 -9.15
CA ASP A 42 -20.48 -2.99 -7.95
C ASP A 42 -19.56 -3.45 -6.81
N LEU A 43 -20.15 -3.90 -5.70
CA LEU A 43 -19.38 -4.43 -4.57
C LEU A 43 -18.51 -5.64 -4.98
N MET A 44 -19.02 -6.52 -5.85
CA MET A 44 -18.27 -7.69 -6.34
C MET A 44 -17.01 -7.29 -7.11
N PHE A 45 -17.10 -6.24 -7.95
CA PHE A 45 -15.96 -5.67 -8.66
C PHE A 45 -14.88 -5.20 -7.68
N PHE A 46 -15.25 -4.43 -6.64
CA PHE A 46 -14.28 -3.91 -5.67
C PHE A 46 -13.73 -5.01 -4.75
N LEU A 47 -14.54 -5.96 -4.31
CA LEU A 47 -14.08 -7.08 -3.49
C LEU A 47 -13.07 -7.96 -4.24
N SER A 48 -13.34 -8.30 -5.50
CA SER A 48 -12.40 -9.11 -6.30
C SER A 48 -11.02 -8.48 -6.40
N ARG A 49 -10.94 -7.16 -6.52
CA ARG A 49 -9.70 -6.39 -6.59
C ARG A 49 -8.92 -6.34 -5.26
N LEU A 50 -9.53 -6.68 -4.14
CA LEU A 50 -8.82 -6.81 -2.86
C LEU A 50 -8.03 -8.12 -2.74
N ARG A 51 -8.25 -9.11 -3.62
CA ARG A 51 -7.52 -10.39 -3.62
C ARG A 51 -6.77 -10.69 -4.91
N THR A 52 -7.08 -9.96 -6.01
CA THR A 52 -6.38 -10.08 -7.29
C THR A 52 -5.57 -8.82 -7.55
N LEU A 53 -4.35 -8.98 -8.06
CA LEU A 53 -3.43 -7.87 -8.27
C LEU A 53 -3.37 -7.38 -9.73
N ASP A 54 -4.10 -8.02 -10.64
CA ASP A 54 -4.04 -7.76 -12.08
C ASP A 54 -4.39 -6.33 -12.49
N HIS A 55 -5.20 -5.67 -11.69
CA HIS A 55 -5.64 -4.30 -11.92
C HIS A 55 -4.60 -3.23 -11.52
N LEU A 56 -3.55 -3.60 -10.78
CA LEU A 56 -2.56 -2.62 -10.32
C LEU A 56 -1.86 -1.88 -11.47
N PRO A 57 -1.49 -2.53 -12.59
CA PRO A 57 -0.92 -1.83 -13.74
C PRO A 57 -1.90 -0.96 -14.52
N GLU A 58 -3.22 -1.08 -14.32
CA GLU A 58 -4.24 -0.32 -15.06
C GLU A 58 -4.19 1.16 -14.71
N LEU A 59 -3.95 2.01 -15.72
CA LEU A 59 -4.01 3.46 -15.58
C LEU A 59 -5.37 3.95 -16.07
N GLU A 60 -6.12 4.59 -15.19
CA GLU A 60 -7.47 5.05 -15.45
C GLU A 60 -7.68 6.51 -15.02
N ALA A 61 -8.76 7.11 -15.47
CA ALA A 61 -9.18 8.41 -14.97
C ALA A 61 -10.04 8.21 -13.72
N SER A 62 -9.45 8.47 -12.57
CA SER A 62 -10.15 8.50 -11.29
C SER A 62 -9.42 9.45 -10.34
N HIS A 63 -10.09 9.92 -9.30
CA HIS A 63 -9.52 10.81 -8.31
C HIS A 63 -9.72 10.23 -6.92
N THR A 64 -8.62 9.85 -6.27
CA THR A 64 -8.60 9.36 -4.88
C THR A 64 -8.30 10.51 -3.95
N ALA A 65 -9.13 10.67 -2.94
CA ALA A 65 -9.03 11.72 -1.93
C ALA A 65 -9.34 11.16 -0.54
N MET A 66 -9.04 11.94 0.47
CA MET A 66 -9.38 11.61 1.85
C MET A 66 -10.06 12.78 2.54
N LEU A 67 -11.19 12.53 3.18
CA LEU A 67 -11.64 13.40 4.23
C LEU A 67 -10.98 12.97 5.53
N SER A 68 -10.37 13.91 6.24
CA SER A 68 -9.84 13.70 7.57
C SER A 68 -10.08 14.89 8.48
N THR A 69 -9.88 14.68 9.77
CA THR A 69 -10.00 15.72 10.82
C THR A 69 -8.65 16.39 11.11
N TRP A 70 -7.83 16.62 10.07
CA TRP A 70 -6.56 17.34 10.19
C TRP A 70 -6.74 18.79 10.65
N ASP A 71 -5.74 19.35 11.32
CA ASP A 71 -5.73 20.74 11.80
C ASP A 71 -5.74 21.74 10.64
N ARG A 72 -6.88 22.40 10.41
CA ARG A 72 -7.07 23.37 9.31
C ARG A 72 -6.16 24.58 9.39
N SER A 73 -5.47 24.81 10.51
CA SER A 73 -4.40 25.81 10.60
C SER A 73 -3.08 25.34 9.98
N GLY A 74 -2.96 24.06 9.61
CA GLY A 74 -1.74 23.40 9.15
C GLY A 74 -0.75 23.15 10.28
N GLY A 75 -1.23 22.98 11.50
CA GLY A 75 -0.48 22.57 12.68
C GLY A 75 -0.75 21.11 13.05
N ASN A 76 -0.74 20.81 14.36
CA ASN A 76 -0.91 19.45 14.90
C ASN A 76 -2.05 19.38 15.95
N LEU A 77 -3.14 20.12 15.74
CA LEU A 77 -4.34 20.05 16.58
C LEU A 77 -5.42 19.22 15.91
N ASP A 78 -5.05 18.01 15.46
CA ASP A 78 -5.92 17.10 14.75
C ASP A 78 -7.06 16.59 15.62
N GLY A 79 -8.18 16.27 14.99
CA GLY A 79 -9.34 15.71 15.65
C GLY A 79 -10.18 16.69 16.46
N TRP A 80 -9.71 17.91 16.73
CA TRP A 80 -10.39 18.85 17.63
C TRP A 80 -11.55 19.60 16.99
N ASP A 81 -11.54 19.81 15.69
CA ASP A 81 -12.35 20.83 15.07
C ASP A 81 -13.21 20.28 13.95
N PHE A 82 -14.13 19.42 14.29
CA PHE A 82 -15.15 19.01 13.35
C PHE A 82 -16.22 20.11 13.22
N LYS A 83 -16.13 20.91 12.13
CA LYS A 83 -16.90 22.17 11.99
C LYS A 83 -18.22 22.03 11.25
N ARG A 84 -18.51 20.89 10.64
CA ARG A 84 -19.73 20.73 9.88
C ARG A 84 -20.78 19.94 10.67
N VAL A 85 -21.62 20.67 11.40
CA VAL A 85 -22.76 20.12 12.14
C VAL A 85 -24.04 20.58 11.44
N GLU A 86 -24.86 19.63 11.04
CA GLU A 86 -26.17 19.88 10.41
C GLU A 86 -27.23 19.08 11.16
N ASP A 87 -28.28 19.77 11.65
CA ASP A 87 -29.38 19.16 12.39
C ASP A 87 -28.94 18.23 13.55
N GLY A 88 -27.90 18.62 14.28
CA GLY A 88 -27.33 17.83 15.38
C GLY A 88 -26.53 16.61 14.95
N ARG A 89 -26.10 16.52 13.67
CA ARG A 89 -25.29 15.45 13.12
C ARG A 89 -23.93 15.99 12.67
N ASN A 90 -22.87 15.29 13.00
CA ASN A 90 -21.52 15.59 12.52
C ASN A 90 -21.33 14.96 11.14
N VAL A 91 -21.27 15.77 10.10
CA VAL A 91 -21.05 15.29 8.72
C VAL A 91 -19.58 15.02 8.51
N LEU A 92 -19.23 13.74 8.37
CA LEU A 92 -17.85 13.29 8.08
C LEU A 92 -17.53 13.39 6.60
N LEU A 93 -18.39 12.87 5.73
CA LEU A 93 -18.19 12.89 4.28
C LEU A 93 -19.50 13.32 3.61
N ASP A 94 -19.38 14.09 2.55
CA ASP A 94 -20.50 14.48 1.70
C ASP A 94 -19.97 14.73 0.30
N VAL A 95 -20.07 13.73 -0.56
CA VAL A 95 -19.41 13.73 -1.87
C VAL A 95 -20.32 13.22 -2.97
N ASN A 96 -20.27 13.89 -4.12
CA ASN A 96 -20.93 13.44 -5.33
C ASN A 96 -20.10 12.34 -6.02
N GLY A 97 -20.81 11.35 -6.59
CA GLY A 97 -20.24 10.23 -7.33
C GLY A 97 -20.47 10.32 -8.84
N PRO A 98 -20.21 9.21 -9.53
CA PRO A 98 -20.02 7.86 -9.00
C PRO A 98 -18.69 7.69 -8.24
N GLY A 99 -18.67 6.80 -7.23
CA GLY A 99 -17.49 6.61 -6.42
C GLY A 99 -17.52 5.38 -5.49
N CYS A 100 -16.49 5.24 -4.68
CA CYS A 100 -16.39 4.19 -3.67
C CYS A 100 -15.56 4.68 -2.47
N ILE A 101 -16.04 4.46 -1.23
CA ILE A 101 -15.19 4.52 -0.03
C ILE A 101 -14.38 3.24 0.02
N HIS A 102 -13.08 3.35 0.29
CA HIS A 102 -12.17 2.21 0.37
C HIS A 102 -11.60 1.98 1.77
N ARG A 103 -11.51 3.04 2.55
CA ARG A 103 -10.96 2.98 3.90
C ARG A 103 -11.72 3.96 4.80
N MET A 104 -12.07 3.48 5.98
CA MET A 104 -12.51 4.33 7.09
C MET A 104 -11.64 3.97 8.30
N PHE A 105 -11.13 4.99 8.98
CA PHE A 105 -10.26 4.85 10.13
C PHE A 105 -10.63 5.91 11.16
N THR A 106 -10.52 5.58 12.44
CA THR A 106 -10.78 6.54 13.53
C THR A 106 -9.97 6.16 14.76
N GLY A 107 -9.90 7.08 15.71
CA GLY A 107 -9.16 6.90 16.95
C GLY A 107 -9.98 6.23 18.06
N TRP A 108 -10.19 6.94 19.15
CA TRP A 108 -10.76 6.41 20.38
C TRP A 108 -12.25 6.09 20.30
N LEU A 109 -12.63 4.81 20.45
CA LEU A 109 -14.03 4.36 20.55
C LEU A 109 -14.57 4.21 21.98
N GLY A 110 -13.70 4.20 22.98
CA GLY A 110 -14.03 3.83 24.36
C GLY A 110 -15.07 4.72 25.02
N GLN A 111 -15.53 4.29 26.20
CA GLN A 111 -16.38 5.07 27.09
C GLN A 111 -15.57 6.10 27.87
N GLY A 112 -16.22 7.20 28.26
CA GLY A 112 -15.57 8.25 29.05
C GLY A 112 -14.69 9.17 28.21
N LYS A 113 -13.59 9.60 28.79
CA LYS A 113 -12.66 10.53 28.16
C LYS A 113 -11.33 9.85 27.86
N ASP A 114 -10.71 10.21 26.76
CA ASP A 114 -9.33 9.82 26.46
C ASP A 114 -8.35 10.54 27.40
N ILE A 115 -7.04 10.27 27.21
CA ILE A 115 -5.98 10.88 28.03
C ILE A 115 -5.90 12.41 27.90
N LEU A 116 -6.50 12.98 26.86
CA LEU A 116 -6.59 14.42 26.62
C LEU A 116 -7.90 15.02 27.18
N GLY A 117 -8.73 14.22 27.83
CA GLY A 117 -10.01 14.64 28.38
C GLY A 117 -11.14 14.74 27.34
N ARG A 118 -10.94 14.21 26.13
CA ARG A 118 -11.93 14.24 25.04
C ARG A 118 -12.91 13.08 25.15
N PRO A 119 -14.21 13.27 24.83
CA PRO A 119 -15.16 12.18 24.92
C PRO A 119 -14.84 11.10 23.88
N GLY A 120 -15.03 9.84 24.23
CA GLY A 120 -15.02 8.74 23.28
C GLY A 120 -16.28 8.72 22.42
N LEU A 121 -16.34 7.80 21.46
CA LEU A 121 -17.48 7.63 20.56
C LEU A 121 -18.55 6.65 21.07
N ALA A 122 -18.45 6.22 22.33
CA ALA A 122 -19.46 5.34 22.93
C ALA A 122 -20.87 5.97 22.87
N GLY A 123 -21.85 5.18 22.40
CA GLY A 123 -23.22 5.65 22.19
C GLY A 123 -23.43 6.48 20.93
N THR A 124 -22.38 6.83 20.20
CA THR A 124 -22.47 7.51 18.90
C THR A 124 -22.89 6.52 17.82
N ARG A 125 -23.78 6.95 16.91
CA ARG A 125 -24.18 6.15 15.74
C ARG A 125 -23.51 6.68 14.49
N LEU A 126 -23.02 5.77 13.68
CA LEU A 126 -22.55 6.01 12.32
C LEU A 126 -23.68 5.73 11.34
N GLN A 127 -23.97 6.70 10.49
CA GLN A 127 -24.93 6.58 9.41
C GLN A 127 -24.25 6.79 8.06
N ILE A 128 -24.53 5.89 7.11
CA ILE A 128 -24.08 5.99 5.71
C ILE A 128 -25.33 6.09 4.83
N LEU A 129 -25.47 7.21 4.13
CA LEU A 129 -26.56 7.47 3.19
C LEU A 129 -25.98 7.50 1.77
N LEU A 130 -26.62 6.77 0.87
CA LEU A 130 -26.21 6.67 -0.53
C LEU A 130 -27.28 7.28 -1.44
N ASP A 131 -26.86 7.92 -2.51
CA ASP A 131 -27.67 8.37 -3.65
C ASP A 131 -28.82 9.31 -3.27
N HIS A 132 -28.59 10.15 -2.25
CA HIS A 132 -29.58 11.08 -1.68
C HIS A 132 -30.82 10.38 -1.06
N ALA A 133 -30.67 9.13 -0.63
CA ALA A 133 -31.73 8.42 0.06
C ALA A 133 -32.04 9.08 1.42
N GLU A 134 -33.32 9.10 1.80
CA GLU A 134 -33.75 9.59 3.12
C GLU A 134 -33.34 8.66 4.27
N ARG A 135 -33.17 7.36 3.96
CA ARG A 135 -32.80 6.34 4.94
C ARG A 135 -31.36 5.89 4.71
N PRO A 136 -30.56 5.78 5.78
CA PRO A 136 -29.20 5.25 5.66
C PRO A 136 -29.22 3.79 5.23
N VAL A 137 -28.25 3.41 4.38
CA VAL A 137 -27.99 2.01 4.04
C VAL A 137 -27.39 1.25 5.23
N LEU A 138 -26.59 1.95 6.05
CA LEU A 138 -26.07 1.47 7.32
C LEU A 138 -26.33 2.52 8.40
N ASP A 139 -26.87 2.06 9.54
CA ASP A 139 -27.13 2.86 10.74
C ASP A 139 -26.84 2.01 11.97
N LEU A 140 -25.64 2.16 12.50
CA LEU A 140 -25.11 1.30 13.56
C LEU A 140 -24.40 2.13 14.65
N PRO A 141 -24.37 1.68 15.91
CA PRO A 141 -23.39 2.18 16.86
C PRO A 141 -21.97 2.08 16.28
N VAL A 142 -21.13 3.10 16.51
CA VAL A 142 -19.77 3.13 15.94
C VAL A 142 -18.99 1.90 16.36
N GLU A 143 -19.11 1.48 17.62
CA GLU A 143 -18.44 0.28 18.14
C GLU A 143 -18.91 -0.98 17.41
N ARG A 144 -20.19 -1.03 17.00
CA ARG A 144 -20.73 -2.16 16.26
C ARG A 144 -20.27 -2.16 14.80
N PHE A 145 -20.08 -0.99 14.20
CA PHE A 145 -19.59 -0.87 12.83
C PHE A 145 -18.15 -1.39 12.70
N PHE A 146 -17.32 -1.15 13.72
CA PHE A 146 -15.92 -1.62 13.75
C PHE A 146 -15.71 -2.92 14.57
N ASP A 147 -16.76 -3.62 14.93
CA ASP A 147 -16.66 -4.94 15.59
C ASP A 147 -16.26 -5.99 14.54
N ASP A 148 -15.02 -6.44 14.58
CA ASP A 148 -14.43 -7.38 13.62
C ASP A 148 -14.98 -8.82 13.71
N ARG A 149 -15.80 -9.11 14.73
CA ARG A 149 -16.42 -10.42 14.95
C ARG A 149 -17.91 -10.43 14.66
N ASN A 150 -18.60 -9.38 15.07
CA ASN A 150 -20.05 -9.31 15.02
C ASN A 150 -20.55 -8.09 14.23
N GLY A 151 -19.69 -7.26 13.67
CA GLY A 151 -20.01 -6.11 12.84
C GLY A 151 -20.53 -6.49 11.45
N PRO A 152 -20.73 -5.51 10.59
CA PRO A 152 -21.18 -5.74 9.23
C PRO A 152 -20.12 -6.40 8.37
N PHE A 153 -18.84 -6.21 8.68
CA PHE A 153 -17.71 -6.74 7.93
C PHE A 153 -16.74 -7.47 8.85
N PRO A 154 -16.13 -8.58 8.41
CA PRO A 154 -15.30 -9.42 9.27
C PRO A 154 -13.83 -8.96 9.32
N TYR A 155 -13.08 -9.41 10.35
CA TYR A 155 -11.62 -9.42 10.33
C TYR A 155 -11.10 -10.26 9.15
N PRO A 156 -10.02 -9.85 8.43
CA PRO A 156 -9.14 -8.72 8.66
C PRO A 156 -9.55 -7.43 7.92
N LEU A 157 -10.66 -7.42 7.21
CA LEU A 157 -11.15 -6.22 6.52
C LEU A 157 -11.64 -5.14 7.50
N VAL A 158 -12.11 -5.56 8.67
CA VAL A 158 -12.32 -4.68 9.83
C VAL A 158 -11.30 -5.05 10.91
N PHE A 159 -10.75 -4.07 11.58
CA PHE A 159 -9.78 -4.24 12.64
C PHE A 159 -9.96 -3.18 13.73
N HIS A 160 -9.61 -3.52 14.98
CA HIS A 160 -9.69 -2.60 16.11
C HIS A 160 -8.62 -2.86 17.20
N LYS A 161 -7.61 -3.65 16.90
CA LYS A 161 -6.56 -4.01 17.86
C LYS A 161 -5.72 -2.79 18.30
N THR A 162 -5.47 -1.89 17.36
CA THR A 162 -4.77 -0.63 17.60
C THR A 162 -5.77 0.51 17.63
N TYR A 163 -6.04 1.12 16.48
CA TYR A 163 -7.18 1.98 16.23
C TYR A 163 -8.16 1.28 15.30
N PRO A 164 -9.46 1.56 15.43
CA PRO A 164 -10.47 0.90 14.61
C PRO A 164 -10.46 1.40 13.18
N GLY A 165 -10.58 0.48 12.25
CA GLY A 165 -10.67 0.79 10.82
C GLY A 165 -11.33 -0.30 10.01
N THR A 166 -11.70 0.05 8.78
CA THR A 166 -12.19 -0.89 7.77
C THR A 166 -11.58 -0.57 6.41
N LEU A 167 -11.29 -1.63 5.66
CA LEU A 167 -10.85 -1.59 4.26
C LEU A 167 -11.93 -2.18 3.34
N CYS A 168 -13.16 -2.34 3.84
CA CYS A 168 -14.27 -2.85 3.06
C CYS A 168 -14.83 -1.78 2.13
N PRO A 169 -14.99 -2.06 0.81
CA PRO A 169 -15.48 -1.09 -0.14
C PRO A 169 -16.97 -0.72 0.10
N ILE A 170 -17.31 0.55 -0.06
CA ILE A 170 -18.68 1.06 -0.01
C ILE A 170 -18.93 1.85 -1.30
N PRO A 171 -19.34 1.20 -2.40
CA PRO A 171 -19.62 1.87 -3.65
C PRO A 171 -20.93 2.68 -3.61
N PHE A 172 -20.94 3.80 -4.35
CA PHE A 172 -22.10 4.69 -4.50
C PHE A 172 -22.21 5.24 -5.93
N ALA A 173 -23.44 5.24 -6.48
CA ALA A 173 -23.68 5.60 -7.86
C ALA A 173 -23.71 7.12 -8.11
N ARG A 174 -24.26 7.88 -7.18
CA ARG A 174 -24.52 9.31 -7.34
C ARG A 174 -23.99 10.18 -6.21
N HIS A 175 -24.10 9.70 -4.98
CA HIS A 175 -23.78 10.49 -3.81
C HIS A 175 -23.53 9.60 -2.59
N CYS A 176 -22.58 10.00 -1.74
CA CYS A 176 -22.33 9.36 -0.46
C CYS A 176 -22.23 10.40 0.65
N ARG A 177 -23.00 10.20 1.71
CA ARG A 177 -22.89 10.97 2.95
C ARG A 177 -22.63 10.04 4.12
N VAL A 178 -21.56 10.32 4.87
CA VAL A 178 -21.24 9.66 6.14
C VAL A 178 -21.38 10.68 7.25
N GLN A 179 -22.13 10.33 8.29
CA GLN A 179 -22.39 11.23 9.41
C GLN A 179 -22.45 10.49 10.74
N LEU A 180 -22.15 11.22 11.81
CA LEU A 180 -22.29 10.75 13.19
C LEU A 180 -23.50 11.40 13.83
N VAL A 181 -24.26 10.59 14.56
CA VAL A 181 -25.29 11.07 15.48
C VAL A 181 -24.73 10.92 16.88
N ASN A 182 -24.27 12.04 17.45
CA ASN A 182 -23.65 12.08 18.76
C ASN A 182 -24.35 13.09 19.66
N PRO A 183 -25.34 12.68 20.46
CA PRO A 183 -26.08 13.59 21.31
C PRO A 183 -25.27 14.20 22.46
N GLU A 184 -24.17 13.53 22.90
CA GLU A 184 -23.37 13.98 24.03
C GLU A 184 -22.23 14.92 23.61
N ALA A 185 -21.69 14.75 22.39
CA ALA A 185 -20.59 15.55 21.88
C ALA A 185 -20.79 15.88 20.37
N PRO A 186 -21.79 16.69 20.03
CA PRO A 186 -22.17 16.89 18.63
C PRO A 186 -21.09 17.53 17.76
N ASN A 187 -20.11 18.21 18.35
CA ASN A 187 -19.04 18.91 17.62
C ASN A 187 -17.70 18.13 17.60
N TRP A 188 -17.68 16.96 18.22
CA TRP A 188 -16.46 16.16 18.32
C TRP A 188 -16.33 15.22 17.14
N GLY A 189 -15.26 15.36 16.35
CA GLY A 189 -15.00 14.55 15.16
C GLY A 189 -14.08 13.35 15.39
N ASN A 190 -13.31 13.31 16.49
CA ASN A 190 -12.23 12.32 16.67
C ASN A 190 -11.19 12.36 15.52
N PHE A 191 -10.30 11.38 15.41
CA PHE A 191 -9.28 11.30 14.35
C PHE A 191 -9.81 10.53 13.12
N TRP A 192 -10.85 11.08 12.47
CA TRP A 192 -11.44 10.41 11.31
C TRP A 192 -10.60 10.58 10.05
N GLN A 193 -10.45 9.46 9.34
CA GLN A 193 -9.90 9.40 7.99
C GLN A 193 -10.81 8.53 7.12
N ILE A 194 -11.36 9.08 6.05
CA ILE A 194 -12.20 8.38 5.08
C ILE A 194 -11.59 8.56 3.70
N THR A 195 -10.93 7.51 3.19
CA THR A 195 -10.36 7.49 1.84
C THR A 195 -11.40 7.00 0.86
N TYR A 196 -11.61 7.74 -0.22
CA TYR A 196 -12.57 7.43 -1.26
C TYR A 196 -12.02 7.78 -2.64
N THR A 197 -12.58 7.12 -3.67
CA THR A 197 -12.28 7.44 -5.07
C THR A 197 -13.57 7.86 -5.76
N THR A 198 -13.49 8.93 -6.57
CA THR A 198 -14.52 9.32 -7.51
C THR A 198 -14.10 8.98 -8.93
N TYR A 199 -15.07 8.63 -9.76
CA TYR A 199 -14.87 8.23 -11.15
C TYR A 199 -15.51 9.24 -12.09
N PRO A 200 -15.11 9.28 -13.38
CA PRO A 200 -15.82 10.06 -14.40
C PRO A 200 -17.31 9.75 -14.41
N SER A 201 -18.14 10.73 -14.69
CA SER A 201 -19.61 10.61 -14.65
C SER A 201 -20.19 9.54 -15.57
N ALA A 202 -19.44 9.14 -16.61
CA ALA A 202 -19.80 8.05 -17.52
C ALA A 202 -19.51 6.65 -16.93
N THR A 203 -18.83 6.55 -15.78
CA THR A 203 -18.54 5.27 -15.12
C THR A 203 -19.80 4.78 -14.44
N GLU A 204 -20.25 3.59 -14.78
CA GLU A 204 -21.40 2.97 -14.12
C GLU A 204 -20.95 2.34 -12.79
N VAL A 205 -21.45 2.87 -11.68
CA VAL A 205 -21.27 2.32 -10.33
C VAL A 205 -22.61 1.94 -9.76
N LYS A 206 -22.71 0.74 -9.18
CA LYS A 206 -23.88 0.27 -8.46
C LYS A 206 -23.65 0.43 -6.96
N SER A 207 -24.52 1.16 -6.30
CA SER A 207 -24.41 1.43 -4.87
C SER A 207 -24.54 0.18 -4.02
N LEU A 208 -23.85 0.18 -2.88
CA LEU A 208 -23.98 -0.85 -1.86
C LEU A 208 -25.44 -1.03 -1.46
N THR A 209 -25.87 -2.27 -1.35
CA THR A 209 -27.15 -2.65 -0.74
C THR A 209 -26.89 -3.44 0.53
N TRP A 210 -27.74 -3.23 1.54
CA TRP A 210 -27.62 -3.93 2.81
C TRP A 210 -28.97 -4.55 3.22
N PRO A 211 -29.02 -5.81 3.71
CA PRO A 211 -27.88 -6.73 3.87
C PRO A 211 -27.26 -7.20 2.54
N LEU A 212 -26.02 -7.68 2.60
CA LEU A 212 -25.33 -8.26 1.44
C LEU A 212 -26.09 -9.48 0.90
N SER A 213 -26.08 -9.65 -0.41
CA SER A 213 -26.55 -10.87 -1.05
C SER A 213 -25.66 -12.08 -0.69
N PRO A 214 -26.15 -13.32 -0.86
CA PRO A 214 -25.33 -14.51 -0.65
C PRO A 214 -24.04 -14.52 -1.48
N THR A 215 -24.07 -14.06 -2.73
CA THR A 215 -22.92 -13.99 -3.62
C THR A 215 -21.89 -12.98 -3.15
N GLU A 216 -22.33 -11.79 -2.71
CA GLU A 216 -21.45 -10.76 -2.15
C GLU A 216 -20.82 -11.24 -0.84
N THR A 217 -21.58 -11.93 0.00
CA THR A 217 -21.08 -12.52 1.24
C THR A 217 -20.02 -13.59 0.97
N GLU A 218 -20.22 -14.42 -0.04
CA GLU A 218 -19.25 -15.43 -0.46
C GLU A 218 -17.95 -14.79 -0.97
N GLU A 219 -18.02 -13.75 -1.80
CA GLU A 219 -16.84 -13.05 -2.28
C GLU A 219 -16.10 -12.32 -1.15
N LEU A 220 -16.83 -11.71 -0.21
CA LEU A 220 -16.25 -11.12 0.99
C LEU A 220 -15.46 -12.15 1.82
N ASN A 221 -15.98 -13.39 1.94
CA ASN A 221 -15.29 -14.47 2.61
C ASN A 221 -14.03 -14.91 1.84
N ARG A 222 -14.06 -14.95 0.50
CA ARG A 222 -12.86 -15.25 -0.32
C ARG A 222 -11.76 -14.19 -0.13
N VAL A 223 -12.13 -12.92 -0.06
CA VAL A 223 -11.18 -11.84 0.27
C VAL A 223 -10.59 -12.04 1.65
N ARG A 224 -11.45 -12.33 2.64
CA ARG A 224 -11.01 -12.61 4.01
C ARG A 224 -10.00 -13.75 4.07
N GLU A 225 -10.28 -14.88 3.42
CA GLU A 225 -9.40 -16.03 3.36
C GLU A 225 -8.06 -15.71 2.70
N ALA A 226 -8.07 -15.02 1.56
CA ALA A 226 -6.86 -14.60 0.86
C ALA A 226 -5.98 -13.67 1.72
N TRP A 227 -6.59 -12.75 2.47
CA TRP A 227 -5.84 -11.85 3.33
C TRP A 227 -5.25 -12.56 4.56
N LEU A 228 -6.01 -13.43 5.22
CA LEU A 228 -5.50 -14.27 6.32
C LEU A 228 -4.34 -15.17 5.86
N GLU A 229 -4.45 -15.72 4.66
CA GLU A 229 -3.35 -16.49 4.07
C GLU A 229 -2.12 -15.62 3.84
N ALA A 230 -2.29 -14.44 3.23
CA ALA A 230 -1.19 -13.50 2.95
C ALA A 230 -0.51 -12.96 4.21
N GLU A 231 -1.21 -12.86 5.35
CA GLU A 231 -0.62 -12.51 6.64
C GLU A 231 0.24 -13.65 7.22
N SER A 232 -0.07 -14.90 6.89
CA SER A 232 0.58 -16.09 7.47
C SER A 232 1.75 -16.63 6.66
N ARG A 233 1.72 -16.48 5.33
CA ARG A 233 2.72 -17.01 4.40
C ARG A 233 2.78 -16.20 3.09
N PRO A 234 3.89 -16.30 2.34
CA PRO A 234 3.97 -15.71 1.00
C PRO A 234 2.81 -16.18 0.12
N PRO A 235 2.15 -15.27 -0.63
CA PRO A 235 1.08 -15.65 -1.54
C PRO A 235 1.56 -16.64 -2.60
N ALA A 236 0.74 -17.66 -2.88
CA ALA A 236 0.96 -18.54 -4.00
C ALA A 236 0.49 -17.83 -5.28
N VAL A 237 1.40 -17.63 -6.20
CA VAL A 237 1.11 -16.97 -7.48
C VAL A 237 1.20 -18.03 -8.59
N PRO A 238 0.13 -18.23 -9.38
CA PRO A 238 0.19 -19.11 -10.53
C PRO A 238 1.22 -18.59 -11.54
N ALA A 239 2.13 -19.45 -11.97
CA ALA A 239 3.13 -19.14 -12.98
C ALA A 239 3.03 -20.13 -14.14
N GLU A 240 3.12 -19.63 -15.37
CA GLU A 240 3.26 -20.48 -16.55
C GLU A 240 4.69 -21.00 -16.66
N TRP A 241 5.62 -20.21 -16.17
CA TRP A 241 7.05 -20.51 -16.25
C TRP A 241 7.81 -19.80 -15.11
N THR A 242 8.78 -20.50 -14.52
CA THR A 242 9.66 -19.95 -13.48
C THR A 242 11.09 -19.88 -13.97
N VAL A 243 11.68 -18.69 -13.89
CA VAL A 243 13.12 -18.47 -14.14
C VAL A 243 13.87 -18.54 -12.82
N LEU A 244 14.78 -19.49 -12.71
CA LEU A 244 15.67 -19.64 -11.55
C LEU A 244 17.09 -19.27 -11.94
N ARG A 245 17.75 -18.43 -11.14
CA ARG A 245 19.17 -18.06 -11.31
C ARG A 245 19.86 -18.02 -9.95
N GLU A 246 21.10 -18.50 -9.96
CA GLU A 246 22.06 -18.26 -8.89
C GLU A 246 23.15 -17.35 -9.46
N LEU A 247 23.34 -16.19 -8.83
CA LEU A 247 24.27 -15.17 -9.27
C LEU A 247 25.36 -15.03 -8.21
N ASP A 248 26.62 -15.00 -8.65
CA ASP A 248 27.78 -14.74 -7.80
C ASP A 248 28.28 -13.32 -8.12
N VAL A 249 27.98 -12.38 -7.25
CA VAL A 249 28.25 -10.97 -7.49
C VAL A 249 29.35 -10.48 -6.55
N ASP A 250 30.59 -10.51 -7.05
CA ASP A 250 31.74 -9.98 -6.33
C ASP A 250 31.69 -8.45 -6.22
N ARG A 251 32.51 -7.87 -5.37
CA ARG A 251 32.66 -6.41 -5.21
C ARG A 251 32.87 -5.72 -6.55
N GLY A 252 32.04 -4.69 -6.82
CA GLY A 252 32.08 -3.89 -8.05
C GLY A 252 31.63 -4.65 -9.30
N LYS A 253 31.16 -5.89 -9.18
CA LYS A 253 30.63 -6.69 -10.29
C LYS A 253 29.14 -6.48 -10.50
N VAL A 254 28.73 -6.83 -11.69
CA VAL A 254 27.36 -6.72 -12.17
C VAL A 254 26.94 -8.05 -12.76
N GLU A 255 25.81 -8.53 -12.35
CA GLU A 255 25.09 -9.65 -12.97
C GLU A 255 23.74 -9.19 -13.48
N GLN A 256 23.28 -9.79 -14.58
CA GLN A 256 21.97 -9.46 -15.12
C GLN A 256 21.22 -10.69 -15.62
N VAL A 257 19.90 -10.58 -15.56
CA VAL A 257 18.96 -11.55 -16.12
C VAL A 257 18.04 -10.83 -17.09
N SER A 258 17.89 -11.38 -18.30
CA SER A 258 17.05 -10.82 -19.35
C SER A 258 15.89 -11.75 -19.66
N LEU A 259 14.70 -11.18 -19.80
CA LEU A 259 13.49 -11.82 -20.30
C LEU A 259 13.16 -11.21 -21.67
N ALA A 260 12.82 -12.05 -22.62
CA ALA A 260 12.42 -11.62 -23.98
C ALA A 260 10.91 -11.78 -24.19
N GLY A 261 10.36 -11.01 -25.12
CA GLY A 261 8.95 -11.09 -25.49
C GLY A 261 8.05 -10.24 -24.60
N CYS A 262 6.76 -10.56 -24.61
CA CYS A 262 5.72 -9.87 -23.86
C CYS A 262 5.26 -10.74 -22.68
N GLY A 263 5.13 -10.16 -21.50
CA GLY A 263 4.72 -10.90 -20.30
C GLY A 263 4.52 -10.05 -19.07
N VAL A 264 4.30 -10.73 -17.95
CA VAL A 264 4.17 -10.13 -16.62
C VAL A 264 4.99 -10.98 -15.63
N ILE A 265 5.93 -10.37 -14.93
CA ILE A 265 6.50 -10.99 -13.74
C ILE A 265 5.44 -10.91 -12.65
N ARG A 266 4.93 -12.05 -12.21
CA ARG A 266 3.87 -12.17 -11.20
C ARG A 266 4.42 -12.19 -9.79
N GLN A 267 5.60 -12.80 -9.63
CA GLN A 267 6.31 -12.82 -8.36
C GLN A 267 7.81 -12.79 -8.63
N MET A 268 8.52 -12.01 -7.84
CA MET A 268 9.98 -12.01 -7.76
C MET A 268 10.38 -12.41 -6.34
N ARG A 269 11.25 -13.42 -6.22
CA ARG A 269 11.84 -13.83 -4.93
C ARG A 269 13.34 -13.68 -5.00
N VAL A 270 13.95 -13.13 -3.95
CA VAL A 270 15.39 -12.87 -3.87
C VAL A 270 15.91 -13.29 -2.51
N GLY A 271 16.84 -14.25 -2.51
CA GLY A 271 17.65 -14.61 -1.36
C GLY A 271 19.09 -14.18 -1.57
N VAL A 272 19.71 -13.57 -0.57
CA VAL A 272 21.12 -13.12 -0.60
C VAL A 272 21.94 -13.87 0.44
N TRP A 273 23.11 -14.33 0.05
CA TRP A 273 24.03 -14.98 0.97
C TRP A 273 25.47 -14.43 0.84
N PRO A 274 26.12 -14.01 1.96
CA PRO A 274 25.52 -13.89 3.30
C PRO A 274 24.47 -12.77 3.37
N PRO A 275 23.44 -12.89 4.22
CA PRO A 275 22.34 -11.93 4.31
C PRO A 275 22.68 -10.75 5.22
N THR A 276 23.80 -10.07 4.97
CA THR A 276 24.24 -8.96 5.81
C THR A 276 23.58 -7.64 5.43
N PRO A 277 23.35 -6.73 6.37
CA PRO A 277 22.86 -5.38 6.08
C PRO A 277 23.74 -4.65 5.06
N GLU A 278 25.07 -4.80 5.14
CA GLU A 278 26.00 -4.17 4.21
C GLU A 278 25.75 -4.61 2.77
N LEU A 279 25.54 -5.91 2.53
CA LEU A 279 25.20 -6.43 1.21
C LEU A 279 23.84 -5.97 0.75
N LEU A 280 22.82 -6.02 1.61
CA LEU A 280 21.45 -5.62 1.25
C LEU A 280 21.34 -4.13 0.93
N ARG A 281 22.12 -3.28 1.59
CA ARG A 281 22.25 -1.86 1.25
C ARG A 281 23.15 -1.60 0.05
N GLY A 282 24.20 -2.41 -0.10
CA GLY A 282 25.22 -2.22 -1.13
C GLY A 282 24.86 -2.82 -2.50
N ILE A 283 23.99 -3.84 -2.56
CA ILE A 283 23.53 -4.38 -3.84
C ILE A 283 22.45 -3.46 -4.40
N ARG A 284 22.70 -2.93 -5.61
CA ARG A 284 21.74 -2.10 -6.35
C ARG A 284 20.92 -2.98 -7.28
N LEU A 285 19.60 -3.00 -7.11
CA LEU A 285 18.65 -3.59 -8.04
C LEU A 285 18.21 -2.53 -9.05
N GLN A 286 18.42 -2.82 -10.34
CA GLN A 286 17.90 -2.02 -11.44
C GLN A 286 17.04 -2.88 -12.35
N ILE A 287 15.90 -2.36 -12.79
CA ILE A 287 15.05 -3.03 -13.78
C ILE A 287 14.71 -2.05 -14.90
N ARG A 288 14.91 -2.51 -16.14
CA ARG A 288 14.55 -1.81 -17.37
C ARG A 288 13.50 -2.60 -18.12
N TRP A 289 12.46 -1.91 -18.54
CA TRP A 289 11.37 -2.48 -19.33
C TRP A 289 11.52 -2.06 -20.81
N ASP A 290 11.26 -2.99 -21.72
CA ASP A 290 11.03 -2.72 -23.13
C ASP A 290 12.18 -1.99 -23.84
N GLY A 291 13.40 -2.23 -23.43
CA GLY A 291 14.59 -1.61 -24.00
C GLY A 291 14.83 -0.15 -23.58
N ALA A 292 14.17 0.33 -22.53
CA ALA A 292 14.41 1.68 -22.00
C ALA A 292 15.86 1.89 -21.60
N GLU A 293 16.40 3.08 -21.87
CA GLU A 293 17.79 3.43 -21.49
C GLU A 293 17.90 3.60 -19.98
N GLU A 294 16.94 4.29 -19.37
CA GLU A 294 16.90 4.52 -17.93
C GLU A 294 16.14 3.41 -17.19
N PRO A 295 16.60 3.02 -16.00
CA PRO A 295 15.90 2.02 -15.21
C PRO A 295 14.62 2.60 -14.59
N SER A 296 13.53 1.85 -14.65
CA SER A 296 12.28 2.15 -13.95
C SER A 296 12.31 1.76 -12.48
N VAL A 297 13.18 0.82 -12.14
CA VAL A 297 13.51 0.45 -10.76
C VAL A 297 14.99 0.68 -10.57
N ASP A 298 15.36 1.49 -9.59
CA ASP A 298 16.75 1.75 -9.22
C ASP A 298 16.85 2.01 -7.71
N VAL A 299 17.10 0.97 -6.94
CA VAL A 299 17.00 0.98 -5.48
C VAL A 299 17.99 0.01 -4.84
N PRO A 300 18.56 0.30 -3.66
CA PRO A 300 19.29 -0.71 -2.90
C PRO A 300 18.36 -1.89 -2.58
N LEU A 301 18.83 -3.11 -2.80
CA LEU A 301 18.02 -4.33 -2.77
C LEU A 301 17.23 -4.48 -1.47
N GLY A 302 17.87 -4.22 -0.33
CA GLY A 302 17.20 -4.32 0.96
C GLY A 302 16.12 -3.28 1.19
N TYR A 303 16.25 -2.08 0.61
CA TYR A 303 15.21 -1.06 0.67
C TYR A 303 14.05 -1.35 -0.29
N PHE A 304 14.29 -2.15 -1.33
CA PHE A 304 13.19 -2.66 -2.15
C PHE A 304 12.27 -3.61 -1.38
N PHE A 305 12.78 -4.35 -0.41
CA PHE A 305 12.01 -5.32 0.37
C PHE A 305 11.78 -4.92 1.83
N GLY A 306 12.39 -3.84 2.30
CA GLY A 306 12.27 -3.36 3.68
C GLY A 306 13.19 -4.04 4.70
N ASN A 307 14.22 -4.80 4.26
CA ASN A 307 15.16 -5.49 5.14
C ASN A 307 16.61 -4.97 5.07
N ALA A 308 16.82 -3.78 4.57
CA ALA A 308 18.13 -3.18 4.33
C ALA A 308 19.04 -3.16 5.56
N ASP A 309 18.48 -2.88 6.73
CA ASP A 309 19.24 -2.67 7.96
C ASP A 309 19.29 -3.91 8.87
N TYR A 310 18.58 -4.99 8.48
CA TYR A 310 18.32 -6.12 9.37
C TYR A 310 18.73 -7.48 8.83
N GLY A 311 19.03 -7.59 7.56
CA GLY A 311 19.24 -8.89 6.92
C GLY A 311 17.97 -9.74 6.88
N TYR A 312 18.05 -10.96 7.38
CA TYR A 312 16.92 -11.88 7.57
C TYR A 312 16.72 -12.21 9.06
N ALA A 313 16.85 -11.22 9.94
CA ALA A 313 16.59 -11.37 11.36
C ALA A 313 15.12 -11.72 11.65
N ASN A 314 14.87 -12.56 12.65
CA ASN A 314 13.52 -13.07 12.91
C ASN A 314 12.49 -11.98 13.22
N GLU A 315 12.91 -10.89 13.87
CA GLU A 315 12.02 -9.80 14.25
C GLU A 315 11.46 -8.99 13.08
N ILE A 316 12.10 -9.09 11.90
CA ILE A 316 11.66 -8.38 10.69
C ILE A 316 10.86 -9.26 9.74
N HIS A 317 10.68 -10.54 10.04
CA HIS A 317 9.87 -11.39 9.16
C HIS A 317 8.43 -10.88 9.13
N PHE A 318 7.95 -10.57 7.95
CA PHE A 318 6.58 -10.17 7.72
C PHE A 318 6.07 -10.75 6.41
N ASN A 319 4.78 -10.96 6.35
CA ASN A 319 4.08 -11.33 5.13
C ASN A 319 3.01 -10.29 4.83
N SER A 320 2.79 -10.02 3.58
CA SER A 320 1.68 -9.23 3.07
C SER A 320 1.25 -9.76 1.70
N LEU A 321 0.20 -9.20 1.16
CA LEU A 321 -0.29 -9.57 -0.17
C LEU A 321 0.71 -9.22 -1.29
N LEU A 322 1.57 -8.22 -1.08
CA LEU A 322 2.42 -7.64 -2.12
C LEU A 322 3.91 -7.81 -1.88
N LEU A 323 4.36 -7.70 -0.66
CA LEU A 323 5.77 -7.82 -0.27
C LEU A 323 5.91 -8.61 1.03
N GLY A 324 7.05 -9.23 1.22
CA GLY A 324 7.39 -9.83 2.50
C GLY A 324 8.84 -10.29 2.58
N VAL A 325 9.23 -10.60 3.82
CA VAL A 325 10.55 -11.12 4.16
C VAL A 325 10.37 -12.37 5.00
N THR A 326 10.96 -13.46 4.53
CA THR A 326 10.99 -14.77 5.18
C THR A 326 12.39 -15.04 5.77
N PRO A 327 12.63 -16.16 6.48
CA PRO A 327 13.95 -16.50 7.00
C PRO A 327 15.07 -16.62 5.97
N SER A 328 14.77 -16.84 4.70
CA SER A 328 15.76 -17.13 3.67
C SER A 328 15.70 -16.27 2.43
N GLU A 329 14.61 -15.57 2.21
CA GLU A 329 14.37 -14.78 1.01
C GLU A 329 13.33 -13.69 1.25
N ALA A 330 13.33 -12.69 0.39
CA ALA A 330 12.27 -11.70 0.30
C ALA A 330 11.48 -11.90 -0.99
N TYR A 331 10.20 -11.51 -1.00
CA TYR A 331 9.34 -11.65 -2.17
C TYR A 331 8.59 -10.36 -2.51
N CYS A 332 8.24 -10.23 -3.80
CA CYS A 332 7.42 -9.15 -4.35
C CYS A 332 6.41 -9.73 -5.33
N CYS A 333 5.12 -9.46 -5.08
CA CYS A 333 3.98 -9.88 -5.91
C CYS A 333 3.35 -8.71 -6.68
N PHE A 334 3.94 -7.52 -6.69
CA PHE A 334 3.50 -6.47 -7.60
C PHE A 334 3.63 -6.96 -9.05
N PRO A 335 2.54 -6.97 -9.85
CA PRO A 335 2.64 -7.34 -11.25
C PRO A 335 3.59 -6.41 -12.01
N MET A 336 4.56 -6.96 -12.73
CA MET A 336 5.55 -6.18 -13.48
C MET A 336 5.41 -6.48 -14.97
N PRO A 337 4.54 -5.76 -15.70
CA PRO A 337 4.31 -6.01 -17.13
C PRO A 337 5.42 -5.45 -18.01
N PHE A 338 5.76 -6.18 -19.07
CA PHE A 338 6.70 -5.79 -20.11
C PHE A 338 6.16 -6.24 -21.50
N ALA A 339 6.35 -5.41 -22.53
CA ALA A 339 5.82 -5.67 -23.87
C ALA A 339 6.85 -6.23 -24.85
N GLN A 340 8.14 -5.97 -24.64
CA GLN A 340 9.23 -6.41 -25.52
C GLN A 340 10.32 -7.17 -24.75
N GLY A 341 10.42 -6.95 -23.44
CA GLY A 341 11.37 -7.61 -22.57
C GLY A 341 11.62 -6.88 -21.28
N ALA A 342 12.35 -7.55 -20.38
CA ALA A 342 12.78 -7.01 -19.10
C ALA A 342 14.26 -7.33 -18.88
N VAL A 343 15.01 -6.40 -18.31
CA VAL A 343 16.40 -6.61 -17.86
C VAL A 343 16.49 -6.27 -16.39
N LEU A 344 16.79 -7.29 -15.58
CA LEU A 344 17.06 -7.14 -14.15
C LEU A 344 18.58 -7.17 -13.96
N ARG A 345 19.12 -6.15 -13.30
CA ARG A 345 20.55 -5.98 -13.07
C ARG A 345 20.82 -5.85 -11.58
N PHE A 346 21.80 -6.61 -11.10
CA PHE A 346 22.30 -6.59 -9.73
C PHE A 346 23.74 -6.09 -9.75
N GLU A 347 24.00 -4.96 -9.12
CA GLU A 347 25.34 -4.37 -9.01
C GLU A 347 25.75 -4.33 -7.53
N ASN A 348 26.85 -4.99 -7.21
CA ASN A 348 27.38 -4.98 -5.85
C ASN A 348 28.31 -3.79 -5.63
N ARG A 349 27.82 -2.77 -4.95
CA ARG A 349 28.57 -1.57 -4.56
C ARG A 349 29.13 -1.64 -3.13
N SER A 350 28.91 -2.76 -2.43
CA SER A 350 29.46 -2.99 -1.09
C SER A 350 30.93 -3.41 -1.14
N ASP A 351 31.54 -3.44 0.04
CA ASP A 351 32.90 -3.99 0.21
C ASP A 351 32.91 -5.51 0.41
N GLN A 352 31.74 -6.16 0.43
CA GLN A 352 31.57 -7.58 0.64
C GLN A 352 31.25 -8.30 -0.69
N ARG A 353 31.54 -9.59 -0.75
CA ARG A 353 31.11 -10.46 -1.85
C ARG A 353 29.73 -11.07 -1.53
N ALA A 354 28.80 -10.98 -2.47
CA ALA A 354 27.60 -11.78 -2.45
C ALA A 354 27.90 -13.12 -3.13
N HIS A 355 28.12 -14.17 -2.34
CA HIS A 355 28.44 -15.51 -2.84
C HIS A 355 27.29 -16.13 -3.62
N THR A 356 26.07 -15.81 -3.22
CA THR A 356 24.86 -16.27 -3.92
C THR A 356 23.77 -15.23 -3.78
N ILE A 357 23.27 -14.78 -4.94
CA ILE A 357 21.96 -14.16 -5.03
C ILE A 357 21.06 -15.17 -5.75
N ARG A 358 20.13 -15.78 -5.01
CA ARG A 358 19.13 -16.65 -5.59
C ARG A 358 17.95 -15.82 -6.06
N LEU A 359 17.72 -15.80 -7.36
CA LEU A 359 16.61 -15.11 -7.99
C LEU A 359 15.61 -16.13 -8.54
N SER A 360 14.33 -15.97 -8.19
CA SER A 360 13.23 -16.68 -8.80
C SER A 360 12.21 -15.68 -9.34
N LEU A 361 11.85 -15.83 -10.61
CA LEU A 361 10.84 -15.02 -11.28
C LEU A 361 9.73 -15.94 -11.78
N ASP A 362 8.53 -15.75 -11.27
CA ASP A 362 7.33 -16.40 -11.78
C ASP A 362 6.70 -15.50 -12.84
N VAL A 363 6.67 -15.98 -14.09
CA VAL A 363 6.33 -15.19 -15.27
C VAL A 363 5.11 -15.76 -15.96
N GLU A 364 4.19 -14.89 -16.32
CA GLU A 364 3.09 -15.16 -17.24
C GLU A 364 3.44 -14.60 -18.61
N GLN A 365 3.43 -15.44 -19.63
CA GLN A 365 3.65 -15.01 -21.01
C GLN A 365 2.34 -14.48 -21.63
N ARG A 366 2.44 -13.43 -22.43
CA ARG A 366 1.29 -12.82 -23.10
C ARG A 366 1.62 -12.53 -24.57
N GLU A 367 0.64 -12.59 -25.44
CA GLU A 367 0.80 -12.12 -26.82
C GLU A 367 0.94 -10.59 -26.86
N ARG A 368 0.19 -9.90 -26.02
CA ARG A 368 0.20 -8.43 -25.87
C ARG A 368 -0.27 -8.03 -24.48
N LEU A 369 0.17 -6.88 -24.02
CA LEU A 369 -0.37 -6.28 -22.80
C LEU A 369 -1.74 -5.63 -23.08
N PRO A 370 -2.65 -5.60 -22.09
CA PRO A 370 -3.86 -4.80 -22.14
C PRO A 370 -3.53 -3.32 -22.39
N GLN A 371 -4.39 -2.65 -23.16
CA GLN A 371 -4.27 -1.21 -23.37
C GLN A 371 -4.39 -0.46 -22.04
N GLY A 372 -3.56 0.55 -21.84
CA GLY A 372 -3.60 1.38 -20.63
C GLY A 372 -2.78 0.82 -19.46
N TRP A 373 -2.14 -0.34 -19.60
CA TRP A 373 -1.25 -0.85 -18.56
C TRP A 373 0.06 -0.06 -18.49
N GLY A 374 0.38 0.42 -17.29
CA GLY A 374 1.66 1.03 -16.95
C GLY A 374 2.78 0.02 -16.75
N ARG A 375 4.00 0.52 -16.67
CA ARG A 375 5.19 -0.24 -16.22
C ARG A 375 5.42 0.02 -14.75
N PHE A 376 5.93 -0.99 -14.06
CA PHE A 376 6.26 -0.89 -12.65
C PHE A 376 7.50 -0.05 -12.42
N HIS A 377 7.45 0.83 -11.44
CA HIS A 377 8.53 1.73 -11.04
C HIS A 377 8.71 1.71 -9.52
N THR A 378 9.91 2.08 -9.08
CA THR A 378 10.18 2.46 -7.69
C THR A 378 10.93 3.77 -7.63
N THR A 379 10.67 4.52 -6.56
CA THR A 379 11.47 5.70 -6.19
C THR A 379 11.96 5.50 -4.77
N TRP A 380 13.27 5.43 -4.59
CA TRP A 380 13.89 5.37 -3.27
C TRP A 380 14.49 6.72 -2.92
N THR A 381 14.12 7.22 -1.75
CA THR A 381 14.64 8.48 -1.19
C THR A 381 15.06 8.26 0.25
N GLU A 382 16.15 8.89 0.65
CA GLU A 382 16.60 8.96 2.04
C GLU A 382 17.10 10.38 2.31
N ALA A 383 16.64 10.99 3.38
CA ALA A 383 17.01 12.32 3.76
C ALA A 383 17.06 12.49 5.28
N ARG A 384 17.92 13.37 5.75
CA ARG A 384 17.85 13.85 7.12
C ARG A 384 16.73 14.86 7.22
N ALA A 385 15.83 14.66 8.17
CA ALA A 385 14.71 15.55 8.41
C ALA A 385 15.16 16.96 8.81
N ALA A 386 14.32 17.94 8.55
CA ALA A 386 14.48 19.32 8.99
C ALA A 386 15.78 20.04 8.54
N LEU A 387 16.48 19.53 7.52
CA LEU A 387 17.55 20.30 6.88
C LEU A 387 17.02 21.61 6.29
N PRO A 388 17.87 22.65 6.11
CA PRO A 388 17.43 23.93 5.54
C PRO A 388 16.79 23.82 4.15
N ASP A 389 17.22 22.83 3.36
CA ASP A 389 16.74 22.53 2.00
C ASP A 389 15.62 21.47 1.97
N ALA A 390 15.17 20.96 3.13
CA ALA A 390 14.04 20.04 3.19
C ALA A 390 12.79 20.70 2.57
N PRO A 391 12.02 19.97 1.75
CA PRO A 391 10.74 20.45 1.25
C PRO A 391 9.84 20.88 2.41
N ARG A 392 9.08 21.94 2.22
CA ARG A 392 8.19 22.51 3.25
C ARG A 392 6.86 22.84 2.63
N PHE A 393 5.80 22.47 3.34
CA PHE A 393 4.43 22.69 2.85
C PHE A 393 3.55 23.33 3.93
N GLY A 394 2.39 23.79 3.48
CA GLY A 394 1.36 24.36 4.32
C GLY A 394 1.70 25.71 4.93
N PRO A 395 0.73 26.34 5.62
CA PRO A 395 0.86 27.66 6.20
C PRO A 395 1.86 27.72 7.38
N LYS A 396 2.14 26.59 8.02
CA LYS A 396 3.13 26.49 9.10
C LYS A 396 4.55 26.18 8.59
N ASN A 397 4.70 25.96 7.27
CA ASN A 397 6.00 25.73 6.64
C ASN A 397 6.77 24.56 7.29
N ILE A 398 6.08 23.44 7.52
CA ILE A 398 6.62 22.25 8.20
C ILE A 398 7.57 21.53 7.25
N PRO A 399 8.75 21.07 7.73
CA PRO A 399 9.67 20.28 6.92
C PRO A 399 9.09 18.89 6.65
N CYS A 400 9.26 18.42 5.42
CA CYS A 400 8.71 17.14 4.96
C CYS A 400 9.81 16.28 4.34
N HIS A 401 9.62 14.96 4.43
CA HIS A 401 10.29 13.97 3.61
C HIS A 401 9.53 13.80 2.29
N MET A 402 10.22 13.98 1.16
CA MET A 402 9.61 13.74 -0.15
C MET A 402 9.71 12.26 -0.51
N VAL A 403 8.58 11.58 -0.50
CA VAL A 403 8.44 10.15 -0.83
C VAL A 403 8.42 9.95 -2.34
N LEU A 404 7.67 10.78 -3.06
CA LEU A 404 7.54 10.72 -4.51
C LEU A 404 7.22 12.10 -5.09
N ASP A 405 7.95 12.50 -6.12
CA ASP A 405 7.61 13.62 -7.00
C ASP A 405 7.80 13.16 -8.45
N CYS A 406 6.72 12.84 -9.11
CA CYS A 406 6.74 12.24 -10.43
C CYS A 406 5.82 12.96 -11.40
N LYS A 407 6.28 13.17 -12.64
CA LYS A 407 5.52 13.78 -13.73
C LYS A 407 5.08 12.71 -14.73
N GLY A 408 3.96 12.99 -15.40
CA GLY A 408 3.36 12.13 -16.40
C GLY A 408 2.20 11.30 -15.83
N PRO A 409 1.45 10.59 -16.68
CA PRO A 409 0.35 9.76 -16.22
C PRO A 409 0.85 8.50 -15.52
N GLY A 410 0.28 8.23 -14.36
CA GLY A 410 0.66 7.08 -13.55
C GLY A 410 -0.30 6.78 -12.42
N LYS A 411 0.08 5.83 -11.57
CA LYS A 411 -0.65 5.36 -10.40
C LYS A 411 0.31 5.03 -9.27
N TYR A 412 0.20 5.71 -8.14
CA TYR A 412 0.91 5.38 -6.92
C TYR A 412 0.17 4.28 -6.16
N VAL A 413 0.89 3.23 -5.76
CA VAL A 413 0.30 2.01 -5.18
C VAL A 413 0.88 1.64 -3.82
N GLY A 414 1.73 2.47 -3.22
CA GLY A 414 2.19 2.25 -1.86
C GLY A 414 3.64 2.59 -1.58
N VAL A 415 4.04 2.32 -0.35
CA VAL A 415 5.35 2.71 0.19
C VAL A 415 5.84 1.75 1.27
N LEU A 416 7.15 1.63 1.36
CA LEU A 416 7.88 1.28 2.58
C LEU A 416 8.45 2.56 3.18
N LEU A 417 8.26 2.77 4.47
CA LEU A 417 8.85 3.87 5.25
C LEU A 417 9.84 3.30 6.25
N HIS A 418 10.98 3.96 6.37
CA HIS A 418 11.99 3.68 7.37
C HIS A 418 12.39 4.96 8.07
N VAL A 419 12.26 5.00 9.41
CA VAL A 419 12.58 6.17 10.23
C VAL A 419 13.62 5.79 11.27
N GLN A 420 14.73 6.52 11.30
CA GLN A 420 15.71 6.49 12.39
C GLN A 420 15.45 7.72 13.26
N TRP A 421 14.91 7.47 14.46
CA TRP A 421 14.54 8.49 15.43
C TRP A 421 15.30 8.27 16.75
N PRO A 422 16.49 8.87 16.93
CA PRO A 422 17.37 8.59 18.05
C PRO A 422 16.93 9.26 19.36
N HIS A 423 15.65 9.52 19.52
CA HIS A 423 15.03 10.21 20.64
C HIS A 423 14.07 9.28 21.40
N ARG A 424 13.66 9.70 22.59
CA ARG A 424 12.71 8.94 23.43
C ARG A 424 11.27 9.38 23.27
N ASP A 425 11.06 10.53 22.64
CA ASP A 425 9.75 11.06 22.30
C ASP A 425 9.14 10.35 21.10
N TRP A 426 7.87 10.64 20.86
CA TRP A 426 7.13 10.06 19.73
C TRP A 426 7.52 10.71 18.40
N TRP A 427 7.74 9.92 17.37
CA TRP A 427 8.24 10.36 16.05
C TRP A 427 7.12 10.68 15.06
N GLY A 428 5.93 10.11 15.24
CA GLY A 428 4.96 9.90 14.18
C GLY A 428 3.78 10.87 14.19
N GLU A 429 3.97 12.13 14.57
CA GLU A 429 2.92 13.16 14.57
C GLU A 429 2.72 13.83 13.20
N GLY A 430 3.68 13.70 12.29
CA GLY A 430 3.65 14.36 10.99
C GLY A 430 2.62 13.77 10.05
N ASP A 431 1.95 14.61 9.28
CA ASP A 431 0.90 14.22 8.37
C ASP A 431 1.42 13.67 7.04
N TRP A 432 0.73 12.69 6.48
CA TRP A 432 0.90 12.29 5.09
C TRP A 432 0.11 13.21 4.18
N LEU A 433 0.78 13.68 3.12
CA LEU A 433 0.30 14.67 2.17
C LEU A 433 0.42 14.12 0.75
N ILE A 434 -0.70 13.98 0.02
CA ILE A 434 -0.67 13.54 -1.38
C ILE A 434 -1.45 14.52 -2.24
N TRP A 435 -0.74 15.08 -3.24
CA TRP A 435 -1.29 15.93 -4.29
C TRP A 435 -1.29 15.18 -5.60
N THR A 436 -2.38 15.23 -6.32
CA THR A 436 -2.47 14.76 -7.69
C THR A 436 -2.68 15.93 -8.64
N ASP A 437 -2.01 15.87 -9.79
CA ASP A 437 -2.08 16.84 -10.88
C ASP A 437 -1.77 18.30 -10.43
N GLU A 438 -2.70 19.23 -10.55
CA GLU A 438 -2.48 20.67 -10.29
C GLU A 438 -2.98 21.10 -8.90
N GLU A 439 -3.18 20.17 -7.98
CA GLU A 439 -3.66 20.52 -6.65
C GLU A 439 -2.73 21.46 -5.92
N GLY A 440 -3.33 22.42 -5.24
CA GLY A 440 -2.67 23.34 -4.33
C GLY A 440 -2.74 22.88 -2.88
N TRP A 441 -2.59 23.80 -1.94
CA TRP A 441 -2.82 23.55 -0.53
C TRP A 441 -4.30 23.80 -0.17
N PRO A 442 -4.95 22.94 0.64
CA PRO A 442 -4.44 21.65 1.10
C PRO A 442 -4.48 20.60 -0.01
N PRO A 443 -3.70 19.50 0.11
CA PRO A 443 -3.83 18.35 -0.78
C PRO A 443 -5.17 17.63 -0.61
N SER A 444 -5.57 16.86 -1.62
CA SER A 444 -6.77 16.01 -1.54
C SER A 444 -6.62 14.85 -0.55
N TYR A 445 -5.40 14.45 -0.22
CA TYR A 445 -5.10 13.53 0.87
C TYR A 445 -4.25 14.23 1.90
N HIS A 446 -4.79 14.41 3.11
CA HIS A 446 -4.12 15.04 4.24
C HIS A 446 -4.39 14.21 5.50
N GLY A 447 -3.33 13.62 6.07
CA GLY A 447 -3.36 12.75 7.24
C GLY A 447 -3.70 13.47 8.55
N THR A 448 -3.54 12.75 9.65
CA THR A 448 -3.65 13.21 11.03
C THR A 448 -2.59 12.53 11.91
N GLY A 449 -1.51 12.06 11.31
CA GLY A 449 -0.39 11.35 11.93
C GLY A 449 0.28 10.36 10.97
N SER A 450 1.58 10.17 11.13
CA SER A 450 2.39 9.31 10.25
C SER A 450 1.95 7.85 10.32
N GLU A 451 1.73 7.33 11.52
CA GLU A 451 1.42 5.90 11.75
C GLU A 451 0.02 5.52 11.26
N GLU A 452 -0.90 6.46 11.21
CA GLU A 452 -2.27 6.23 10.78
C GLU A 452 -2.36 5.90 9.28
N TYR A 453 -1.44 6.40 8.47
CA TYR A 453 -1.30 5.99 7.06
C TYR A 453 -1.03 4.49 6.91
N PHE A 454 -0.43 3.89 7.92
CA PHE A 454 -0.14 2.45 7.98
C PHE A 454 -1.22 1.64 8.72
N ASN A 455 -2.39 2.25 8.98
CA ASN A 455 -3.47 1.66 9.77
C ASN A 455 -3.04 1.23 11.18
N CYS A 456 -2.13 1.97 11.74
CA CYS A 456 -1.66 1.84 13.12
C CYS A 456 -2.14 3.05 13.93
N GLY A 457 -2.07 2.97 15.23
CA GLY A 457 -2.45 4.06 16.10
C GLY A 457 -1.46 4.22 17.22
N TRP A 458 -0.87 5.39 17.33
CA TRP A 458 -0.04 5.87 18.41
C TRP A 458 0.77 4.79 19.14
N CYS A 459 1.96 4.55 18.97
CA CYS A 459 2.78 3.50 19.62
C CYS A 459 2.21 2.05 19.52
N SER A 460 1.08 1.85 18.86
CA SER A 460 0.45 0.54 18.73
C SER A 460 0.42 0.13 17.25
N PHE A 461 1.17 -0.92 16.94
CA PHE A 461 1.37 -1.40 15.59
C PHE A 461 0.86 -2.82 15.41
N ASP A 462 0.37 -3.12 14.22
CA ASP A 462 -0.10 -4.43 13.82
C ASP A 462 0.40 -4.77 12.41
N ARG A 463 0.27 -6.01 11.99
CA ARG A 463 0.57 -6.49 10.63
C ARG A 463 -0.71 -6.96 9.97
N LYS A 464 -0.97 -6.48 8.77
CA LYS A 464 -2.14 -6.80 7.96
C LYS A 464 -1.71 -7.13 6.54
N ALA A 465 -2.59 -7.70 5.76
CA ALA A 465 -2.31 -8.09 4.37
C ALA A 465 -1.79 -6.95 3.47
N VAL A 466 -2.15 -5.69 3.75
CA VAL A 466 -1.78 -4.54 2.91
C VAL A 466 -1.08 -3.41 3.68
N SER A 467 -0.99 -3.47 5.01
CA SER A 467 -0.36 -2.42 5.80
C SER A 467 0.14 -2.94 7.15
N GLY A 468 1.10 -2.26 7.74
CA GLY A 468 1.60 -2.61 9.07
C GLY A 468 3.07 -2.29 9.28
N PHE A 469 3.68 -2.98 10.23
CA PHE A 469 5.09 -2.78 10.57
C PHE A 469 5.98 -3.94 10.09
N ILE A 470 7.19 -3.59 9.70
CA ILE A 470 8.30 -4.52 9.47
C ILE A 470 9.06 -4.65 10.78
N LYS A 471 9.48 -3.52 11.34
CA LYS A 471 10.14 -3.43 12.64
C LYS A 471 9.64 -2.21 13.41
N THR A 472 9.46 -2.36 14.71
CA THR A 472 9.27 -1.26 15.64
C THR A 472 10.24 -1.44 16.81
N HIS A 473 11.08 -0.45 17.04
CA HIS A 473 12.03 -0.43 18.14
C HIS A 473 12.20 1.03 18.59
N PRO A 474 12.43 1.34 19.86
CA PRO A 474 12.80 2.68 20.27
C PRO A 474 13.98 3.20 19.45
N GLY A 475 13.77 4.29 18.72
CA GLY A 475 14.77 4.90 17.83
C GLY A 475 14.78 4.40 16.37
N GLU A 476 13.97 3.40 16.01
CA GLU A 476 13.95 2.87 14.66
C GLU A 476 12.62 2.21 14.31
N VAL A 477 12.01 2.62 13.21
CA VAL A 477 10.71 2.13 12.74
C VAL A 477 10.78 1.82 11.26
N ALA A 478 10.22 0.68 10.84
CA ALA A 478 10.02 0.33 9.44
C ALA A 478 8.58 -0.14 9.23
N LEU A 479 7.88 0.47 8.26
CA LEU A 479 6.44 0.31 8.03
C LEU A 479 6.15 0.06 6.55
N TYR A 480 4.98 -0.53 6.25
CA TYR A 480 4.51 -0.71 4.87
C TYR A 480 3.03 -0.35 4.75
N SER A 481 2.66 0.27 3.63
CA SER A 481 1.27 0.53 3.25
C SER A 481 1.11 0.42 1.74
N PHE A 482 0.15 -0.40 1.31
CA PHE A 482 -0.12 -0.68 -0.11
C PHE A 482 -1.57 -0.37 -0.44
N HIS A 483 -1.77 0.30 -1.57
CA HIS A 483 -3.06 0.72 -2.08
C HIS A 483 -3.52 -0.23 -3.20
N LEU A 484 -4.69 -0.82 -3.03
CA LEU A 484 -5.32 -1.67 -4.03
C LEU A 484 -6.39 -0.90 -4.81
N ASN A 485 -7.57 -0.74 -4.22
CA ASN A 485 -8.66 0.03 -4.82
C ASN A 485 -8.50 1.55 -4.64
N ASP A 486 -7.82 1.95 -3.59
CA ASP A 486 -7.56 3.33 -3.18
C ASP A 486 -6.24 3.91 -3.72
N ALA A 487 -5.68 3.29 -4.76
CA ALA A 487 -4.48 3.76 -5.41
C ALA A 487 -4.68 5.16 -6.04
N PHE A 488 -3.64 6.00 -6.01
CA PHE A 488 -3.72 7.38 -6.46
C PHE A 488 -3.35 7.48 -7.93
N GLN A 489 -4.35 7.69 -8.78
CA GLN A 489 -4.17 7.97 -10.21
C GLN A 489 -3.78 9.43 -10.43
N PHE A 490 -2.91 9.69 -11.37
CA PHE A 490 -2.55 11.05 -11.79
C PHE A 490 -2.31 11.12 -13.30
N GLN A 491 -2.61 12.28 -13.90
CA GLN A 491 -2.46 12.49 -15.33
C GLN A 491 -1.24 13.33 -15.69
N ARG A 492 -0.81 14.21 -14.79
CA ARG A 492 0.28 15.17 -15.00
C ARG A 492 1.39 15.08 -13.98
N ARG A 493 1.05 14.94 -12.72
CA ARG A 493 2.01 14.90 -11.61
C ARG A 493 1.39 14.29 -10.37
N ILE A 494 2.20 13.61 -9.58
CA ILE A 494 1.91 13.29 -8.18
C ILE A 494 3.03 13.80 -7.29
N ARG A 495 2.68 14.29 -6.10
CA ARG A 495 3.60 14.53 -5.00
C ARG A 495 3.08 13.77 -3.79
N VAL A 496 3.97 13.01 -3.15
CA VAL A 496 3.72 12.31 -1.89
C VAL A 496 4.79 12.76 -0.92
N ALA A 497 4.38 13.29 0.20
CA ALA A 497 5.28 13.78 1.24
C ALA A 497 4.75 13.42 2.63
N GLU A 498 5.64 13.37 3.59
CA GLU A 498 5.36 13.15 5.00
C GLU A 498 6.02 14.24 5.83
N GLU A 499 5.29 14.88 6.70
CA GLU A 499 5.82 15.84 7.65
C GLU A 499 6.74 15.16 8.66
N THR A 500 7.91 15.77 8.94
CA THR A 500 8.97 15.12 9.71
C THR A 500 9.12 15.75 11.10
N PHE A 501 8.10 15.59 11.93
CA PHE A 501 8.14 16.03 13.31
C PHE A 501 7.58 14.99 14.28
N GLY A 502 7.96 15.13 15.52
CA GLY A 502 7.46 14.30 16.61
C GLY A 502 6.79 15.15 17.70
N MET A 503 6.39 14.48 18.76
CA MET A 503 5.74 15.12 19.91
C MET A 503 6.51 14.80 21.21
N ASP A 504 6.75 15.83 22.02
CA ASP A 504 7.27 15.69 23.37
C ASP A 504 6.23 15.02 24.28
N GLY A 505 6.58 13.90 24.88
CA GLY A 505 5.72 13.16 25.80
C GLY A 505 5.31 13.91 27.07
N ALA A 506 5.88 15.09 27.33
CA ALA A 506 5.53 15.94 28.48
C ALA A 506 4.37 16.91 28.18
N GLY A 507 4.07 17.16 26.91
CA GLY A 507 3.01 18.07 26.49
C GLY A 507 2.14 17.45 25.42
N MET A 508 1.07 16.81 25.80
CA MET A 508 0.23 16.02 24.90
C MET A 508 -0.58 16.84 23.90
N ILE A 509 -0.44 18.14 23.83
CA ILE A 509 -1.17 18.98 22.87
C ILE A 509 -0.28 20.12 22.39
N GLY A 510 0.08 20.09 21.11
CA GLY A 510 0.62 21.24 20.39
C GLY A 510 2.12 21.48 20.49
N ASN A 511 2.89 20.63 21.13
CA ASN A 511 4.35 20.72 21.13
C ASN A 511 4.94 19.90 19.98
N THR A 512 4.81 20.42 18.78
CA THR A 512 5.55 19.92 17.61
C THR A 512 7.03 20.07 17.84
N ILE A 513 7.77 18.94 17.86
CA ILE A 513 9.22 18.94 18.00
C ILE A 513 9.88 18.62 16.68
N ILE A 514 10.68 19.58 16.20
CA ILE A 514 11.57 19.38 15.07
C ILE A 514 12.98 19.22 15.62
N HIS A 515 13.49 18.00 15.62
CA HIS A 515 14.83 17.72 16.13
C HIS A 515 15.93 18.28 15.24
N ARG A 516 16.89 19.00 15.83
CA ARG A 516 17.99 19.65 15.10
C ARG A 516 19.14 18.72 14.73
N ASP A 517 19.25 17.57 15.37
CA ASP A 517 20.21 16.50 15.05
C ASP A 517 19.80 15.62 13.89
N HIS A 518 18.69 15.99 13.25
CA HIS A 518 18.25 15.48 11.96
C HIS A 518 18.05 13.98 11.91
N PRO A 519 16.95 13.46 12.47
CA PRO A 519 16.52 12.08 12.25
C PRO A 519 16.47 11.74 10.75
N VAL A 520 16.66 10.48 10.40
CA VAL A 520 16.66 10.03 9.01
C VAL A 520 15.33 9.44 8.64
N TRP A 521 14.75 9.92 7.55
CA TRP A 521 13.62 9.32 6.85
C TRP A 521 14.10 8.68 5.55
N GLY A 522 13.76 7.39 5.36
CA GLY A 522 13.96 6.66 4.13
C GLY A 522 12.64 6.10 3.62
N SER A 523 12.39 6.14 2.32
CA SER A 523 11.19 5.55 1.74
C SER A 523 11.46 4.92 0.38
N THR A 524 10.68 3.86 0.08
CA THR A 524 10.60 3.28 -1.25
C THR A 524 9.15 3.35 -1.71
N ALA A 525 8.86 4.26 -2.63
CA ALA A 525 7.56 4.37 -3.27
C ALA A 525 7.42 3.36 -4.40
N TYR A 526 6.24 2.74 -4.54
CA TYR A 526 5.87 1.82 -5.61
C TYR A 526 4.78 2.46 -6.46
N TRP A 527 4.97 2.44 -7.79
CA TRP A 527 4.05 3.11 -8.68
C TRP A 527 4.09 2.53 -10.09
N TYR A 528 3.11 2.86 -10.90
CA TYR A 528 3.05 2.49 -12.32
C TYR A 528 3.01 3.76 -13.16
N ALA A 529 3.68 3.74 -14.33
CA ALA A 529 3.61 4.82 -15.30
C ALA A 529 3.48 4.29 -16.71
N ARG A 530 2.99 5.13 -17.59
CA ARG A 530 3.06 4.83 -19.03
C ARG A 530 4.53 4.70 -19.45
N PRO A 531 4.86 3.74 -20.33
CA PRO A 531 6.19 3.67 -20.94
C PRO A 531 6.54 5.03 -21.55
N ALA A 532 7.79 5.47 -21.36
CA ALA A 532 8.30 6.60 -22.13
C ALA A 532 8.16 6.26 -23.63
N GLN A 533 7.60 7.18 -24.41
CA GLN A 533 7.57 6.99 -25.87
C GLN A 533 9.01 6.97 -26.37
N PRO A 534 9.38 6.03 -27.25
CA PRO A 534 10.71 6.06 -27.87
C PRO A 534 10.95 7.43 -28.49
N ALA A 535 12.12 8.01 -28.25
CA ALA A 535 12.52 9.27 -28.87
C ALA A 535 12.44 9.12 -30.40
N GLY A 536 11.44 9.74 -31.04
CA GLY A 536 11.21 9.66 -32.49
C GLY A 536 9.77 9.41 -32.93
N SER A 537 8.84 8.97 -32.07
CA SER A 537 7.42 8.84 -32.40
C SER A 537 6.70 10.18 -32.26
N SER A 538 6.84 11.03 -33.27
CA SER A 538 6.05 12.28 -33.37
C SER A 538 4.58 11.97 -33.68
N PRO A 539 3.62 12.71 -33.07
CA PRO A 539 2.17 12.49 -33.35
C PRO A 539 1.73 12.58 -34.81
N LYS A 540 2.63 13.03 -35.68
CA LYS A 540 2.37 13.15 -37.12
C LYS A 540 2.40 11.83 -37.92
N GLN A 541 2.93 10.74 -37.38
CA GLN A 541 2.98 9.44 -38.07
C GLN A 541 1.70 8.61 -37.88
N MET A 542 0.99 8.76 -36.75
CA MET A 542 -0.26 8.01 -36.53
C MET A 542 -1.46 8.49 -37.37
N ALA A 543 -1.38 9.70 -37.97
CA ALA A 543 -2.43 10.22 -38.84
C ALA A 543 -2.31 9.72 -40.30
N LYS A 544 -1.17 9.14 -40.72
CA LYS A 544 -0.97 8.62 -42.07
C LYS A 544 -1.39 7.17 -42.28
N GLU A 545 -1.46 6.38 -41.21
CA GLU A 545 -1.88 4.96 -41.29
C GLU A 545 -3.40 4.75 -41.22
N LYS A 546 -4.18 5.78 -40.86
CA LYS A 546 -5.65 5.72 -40.86
C LYS A 546 -6.31 6.24 -42.14
N GLY A 547 -5.53 6.58 -43.16
CA GLY A 547 -6.01 7.17 -44.41
C GLY A 547 -5.82 6.30 -45.66
N SER A 548 -5.44 5.02 -45.52
CA SER A 548 -5.31 4.10 -46.65
C SER A 548 -5.84 2.72 -46.29
N SER A 549 -7.16 2.59 -46.32
CA SER A 549 -7.87 1.34 -46.58
C SER A 549 -9.32 1.67 -46.93
#